data_3d23e6d65aeab5bb8382f9d4c5d9ad12
#
_entry.id   3d23e6d65aeab5bb8382f9d4c5d9ad12
#
_cell.length_a   1.000
_cell.length_b   1.000
_cell.length_c   1.000
_cell.angle_alpha   90.00
_cell.angle_beta   90.00
_cell.angle_gamma   90.00
#
_symmetry.space_group_name_H-M   'P 1'
#
loop_
_entity.id
_entity.type
_entity.pdbx_description
1 polymer ?
#
loop_
_entity_poly.entity_id
_entity_poly.type
_entity_poly.pdbx_seq_one_letter_code
_entity_poly.pdbx_strand_id
1 'polypeptide(L)'
;VVVDDEDRENEGDIICSAEFLTPEQMNFIASYAKGLICTPCDGELLDKLGLSQMVANNTDNHETAFTVSIDAYDTETGISAYERCKTVKKMIDPMAKPSSFRRPGHVFPLRPVEGGVLRRAGHTEATTDLLRLAGLYPCGLCCEIMDDDGHMMRTPHLKEFAKKHGMHIISIEDLIAYRKRTE
;
A
#
# COMPACT_ATOMS: atom_id res chain seq x y z
N VAL A 1 11.38 -2.89 2.04
CA VAL A 1 11.30 -2.41 0.64
C VAL A 1 10.98 -3.59 -0.26
N VAL A 2 10.07 -3.41 -1.19
CA VAL A 2 9.70 -4.42 -2.21
C VAL A 2 9.96 -3.81 -3.57
N VAL A 3 10.69 -4.54 -4.44
CA VAL A 3 10.98 -4.11 -5.81
C VAL A 3 10.25 -4.97 -6.81
N ASP A 4 9.76 -4.39 -7.89
CA ASP A 4 9.16 -5.10 -9.00
C ASP A 4 10.14 -5.30 -10.15
N ASP A 5 9.65 -5.90 -11.24
CA ASP A 5 10.45 -6.21 -12.43
C ASP A 5 10.89 -4.94 -13.17
N GLU A 6 12.11 -4.96 -13.72
CA GLU A 6 12.66 -3.85 -14.52
C GLU A 6 11.83 -3.58 -15.79
N ASP A 7 11.17 -4.61 -16.31
CA ASP A 7 10.31 -4.51 -17.50
C ASP A 7 8.86 -4.08 -17.16
N ARG A 8 8.52 -3.92 -15.84
CA ARG A 8 7.20 -3.46 -15.39
C ARG A 8 7.24 -1.97 -15.01
N GLU A 9 7.32 -1.61 -13.74
CA GLU A 9 7.47 -0.23 -13.26
C GLU A 9 8.94 0.10 -12.96
N ASN A 10 9.72 -0.93 -12.64
CA ASN A 10 11.10 -0.80 -12.19
C ASN A 10 11.21 0.13 -10.98
N GLU A 11 10.34 -0.07 -10.01
CA GLU A 11 10.21 0.77 -8.82
C GLU A 11 10.39 -0.05 -7.55
N GLY A 12 10.55 0.64 -6.44
CA GLY A 12 10.57 0.05 -5.11
C GLY A 12 9.67 0.81 -4.17
N ASP A 13 8.85 0.05 -3.42
CA ASP A 13 7.92 0.59 -2.44
C ASP A 13 8.35 0.27 -1.01
N ILE A 14 8.09 1.20 -0.10
CA ILE A 14 7.99 0.86 1.33
C ILE A 14 6.65 0.20 1.55
N ILE A 15 6.67 -1.01 2.13
CA ILE A 15 5.46 -1.73 2.52
C ILE A 15 5.44 -1.93 4.04
N CYS A 16 4.30 -1.69 4.67
CA CYS A 16 4.09 -2.00 6.08
C CYS A 16 2.64 -2.39 6.39
N SER A 17 2.44 -3.06 7.54
CA SER A 17 1.12 -3.48 8.02
C SER A 17 0.32 -2.31 8.60
N ALA A 18 -0.99 -2.29 8.33
CA ALA A 18 -1.92 -1.39 9.01
C ALA A 18 -2.06 -1.70 10.52
N GLU A 19 -1.92 -2.98 10.93
CA GLU A 19 -2.05 -3.38 12.34
C GLU A 19 -1.00 -2.73 13.24
N PHE A 20 0.22 -2.58 12.76
CA PHE A 20 1.34 -2.02 13.54
C PHE A 20 1.69 -0.59 13.15
N LEU A 21 0.95 0.00 12.21
CA LEU A 21 1.21 1.36 11.75
C LEU A 21 1.14 2.36 12.91
N THR A 22 2.16 3.23 12.98
CA THR A 22 2.21 4.37 13.91
C THR A 22 2.28 5.69 13.14
N PRO A 23 1.94 6.83 13.79
CA PRO A 23 2.12 8.13 13.15
C PRO A 23 3.56 8.42 12.74
N GLU A 24 4.55 7.92 13.50
CA GLU A 24 5.98 8.08 13.20
C GLU A 24 6.35 7.32 11.92
N GLN A 25 5.83 6.09 11.75
CA GLN A 25 6.02 5.30 10.52
C GLN A 25 5.34 5.98 9.32
N MET A 26 4.11 6.47 9.48
CA MET A 26 3.43 7.24 8.45
C MET A 26 4.23 8.48 8.05
N ASN A 27 4.76 9.21 9.03
CA ASN A 27 5.61 10.38 8.79
C ASN A 27 6.93 10.00 8.11
N PHE A 28 7.52 8.86 8.48
CA PHE A 28 8.71 8.34 7.84
C PHE A 28 8.45 8.04 6.36
N ILE A 29 7.37 7.34 6.04
CA ILE A 29 7.00 7.03 4.65
C ILE A 29 6.80 8.33 3.85
N ALA A 30 6.01 9.27 4.38
CA ALA A 30 5.76 10.55 3.72
C ALA A 30 7.03 11.36 3.47
N SER A 31 8.00 11.32 4.40
CA SER A 31 9.23 12.13 4.33
C SER A 31 10.30 11.50 3.45
N TYR A 32 10.42 10.18 3.43
CA TYR A 32 11.55 9.48 2.81
C TYR A 32 11.19 8.73 1.54
N ALA A 33 9.99 8.16 1.42
CA ALA A 33 9.57 7.54 0.18
C ALA A 33 9.16 8.59 -0.86
N LYS A 34 8.36 9.58 -0.47
CA LYS A 34 7.93 10.75 -1.29
C LYS A 34 6.91 10.42 -2.38
N GLY A 35 6.53 9.16 -2.55
CA GLY A 35 5.51 8.69 -3.49
C GLY A 35 4.08 8.92 -3.00
N LEU A 36 3.12 8.30 -3.66
CA LEU A 36 1.73 8.30 -3.23
C LEU A 36 1.49 7.20 -2.21
N ILE A 37 1.19 7.58 -0.97
CA ILE A 37 0.89 6.59 0.06
C ILE A 37 -0.47 5.96 -0.23
N CYS A 38 -0.45 4.71 -0.70
CA CYS A 38 -1.63 3.90 -0.98
C CYS A 38 -1.86 2.86 0.12
N THR A 39 -3.10 2.36 0.19
CA THR A 39 -3.52 1.41 1.23
C THR A 39 -4.16 0.17 0.59
N PRO A 40 -3.35 -0.77 0.06
CA PRO A 40 -3.87 -2.05 -0.41
C PRO A 40 -4.59 -2.81 0.70
N CYS A 41 -5.82 -3.22 0.43
CA CYS A 41 -6.67 -3.91 1.38
C CYS A 41 -7.44 -5.04 0.72
N ASP A 42 -7.74 -6.09 1.49
CA ASP A 42 -8.61 -7.17 1.04
C ASP A 42 -9.93 -6.64 0.48
N GLY A 43 -10.39 -7.27 -0.61
CA GLY A 43 -11.64 -6.91 -1.28
C GLY A 43 -12.86 -6.95 -0.35
N GLU A 44 -12.93 -7.93 0.55
CA GLU A 44 -14.01 -8.03 1.54
C GLU A 44 -14.05 -6.82 2.48
N LEU A 45 -12.89 -6.32 2.91
CA LEU A 45 -12.82 -5.10 3.73
C LEU A 45 -13.32 -3.89 2.95
N LEU A 46 -12.87 -3.74 1.71
CA LEU A 46 -13.30 -2.62 0.86
C LEU A 46 -14.82 -2.64 0.62
N ASP A 47 -15.39 -3.81 0.39
CA ASP A 47 -16.84 -3.99 0.20
C ASP A 47 -17.60 -3.67 1.49
N LYS A 48 -17.15 -4.18 2.64
CA LYS A 48 -17.71 -3.86 3.96
C LYS A 48 -17.74 -2.35 4.22
N LEU A 49 -16.69 -1.64 3.82
CA LEU A 49 -16.57 -0.19 4.02
C LEU A 49 -17.27 0.62 2.91
N GLY A 50 -17.84 -0.04 1.90
CA GLY A 50 -18.53 0.61 0.78
C GLY A 50 -17.59 1.46 -0.06
N LEU A 51 -16.36 0.98 -0.30
CA LEU A 51 -15.34 1.67 -1.08
C LEU A 51 -15.38 1.20 -2.54
N SER A 52 -16.13 1.93 -3.35
CA SER A 52 -16.23 1.67 -4.79
C SER A 52 -14.97 2.06 -5.55
N GLN A 53 -14.80 1.50 -6.75
CA GLN A 53 -13.74 1.94 -7.67
C GLN A 53 -13.85 3.44 -7.93
N MET A 54 -12.69 4.11 -8.04
CA MET A 54 -12.60 5.55 -8.28
C MET A 54 -13.21 5.93 -9.64
N VAL A 55 -13.05 5.08 -10.64
CA VAL A 55 -13.54 5.27 -12.00
C VAL A 55 -14.27 4.03 -12.52
N ALA A 56 -15.29 4.24 -13.33
CA ALA A 56 -16.03 3.13 -13.95
C ALA A 56 -15.23 2.43 -15.06
N ASN A 57 -14.37 3.17 -15.76
CA ASN A 57 -13.48 2.66 -16.80
C ASN A 57 -12.04 2.98 -16.42
N ASN A 58 -11.29 1.98 -15.98
CA ASN A 58 -9.89 2.15 -15.63
C ASN A 58 -9.04 2.15 -16.90
N THR A 59 -8.28 3.22 -17.10
CA THR A 59 -7.35 3.42 -18.23
C THR A 59 -5.90 3.55 -17.76
N ASP A 60 -5.63 3.20 -16.49
CA ASP A 60 -4.26 3.15 -15.97
C ASP A 60 -3.42 2.11 -16.71
N ASN A 61 -2.14 2.42 -16.97
CA ASN A 61 -1.23 1.57 -17.72
C ASN A 61 -1.05 0.18 -17.09
N HIS A 62 -1.15 0.08 -15.77
CA HIS A 62 -1.01 -1.14 -15.00
C HIS A 62 -2.32 -1.62 -14.38
N GLU A 63 -3.43 -0.96 -14.73
CA GLU A 63 -4.79 -1.26 -14.24
C GLU A 63 -4.90 -1.21 -12.70
N THR A 64 -4.12 -0.34 -12.05
CA THR A 64 -4.16 -0.18 -10.60
C THR A 64 -5.56 0.21 -10.12
N ALA A 65 -6.16 -0.64 -9.30
CA ALA A 65 -7.56 -0.51 -8.93
C ALA A 65 -7.75 0.44 -7.73
N PHE A 66 -7.60 1.74 -7.97
CA PHE A 66 -7.92 2.77 -6.99
C PHE A 66 -9.40 2.74 -6.64
N THR A 67 -9.69 2.82 -5.35
CA THR A 67 -11.04 3.12 -4.87
C THR A 67 -11.19 4.62 -4.63
N VAL A 68 -12.40 5.06 -4.27
CA VAL A 68 -12.59 6.42 -3.75
C VAL A 68 -11.68 6.64 -2.54
N SER A 69 -11.02 7.80 -2.48
CA SER A 69 -10.18 8.17 -1.34
C SER A 69 -11.02 8.52 -0.11
N ILE A 70 -10.45 8.37 1.07
CA ILE A 70 -11.18 8.52 2.34
C ILE A 70 -10.35 9.26 3.39
N ASP A 71 -11.07 9.84 4.37
CA ASP A 71 -10.57 10.25 5.67
C ASP A 71 -11.49 9.72 6.76
N ALA A 72 -10.97 9.38 7.93
CA ALA A 72 -11.82 9.06 9.08
C ALA A 72 -12.72 10.26 9.40
N TYR A 73 -13.97 10.00 9.79
CA TYR A 73 -14.98 11.05 9.95
C TYR A 73 -14.56 12.13 10.96
N ASP A 74 -13.78 11.76 11.97
CA ASP A 74 -13.35 12.59 13.08
C ASP A 74 -11.91 13.16 12.91
N THR A 75 -11.46 13.33 11.66
CA THR A 75 -10.25 14.10 11.30
C THR A 75 -10.61 15.57 11.02
N GLU A 76 -9.63 16.46 11.11
CA GLU A 76 -9.77 17.87 10.70
C GLU A 76 -9.57 18.00 9.18
N THR A 77 -8.31 18.05 8.73
CA THR A 77 -7.96 18.10 7.30
C THR A 77 -7.72 16.73 6.69
N GLY A 78 -7.31 15.72 7.48
CA GLY A 78 -7.05 14.36 7.05
C GLY A 78 -5.64 14.09 6.52
N ILE A 79 -4.84 15.13 6.21
CA ILE A 79 -3.56 14.98 5.50
C ILE A 79 -2.35 14.71 6.42
N SER A 80 -2.39 15.13 7.68
CA SER A 80 -1.25 14.92 8.58
C SER A 80 -0.91 13.44 8.73
N ALA A 81 0.34 13.11 9.07
CA ALA A 81 0.75 11.73 9.32
C ALA A 81 -0.10 11.07 10.42
N TYR A 82 -0.47 11.84 11.44
CA TYR A 82 -1.35 11.40 12.52
C TYR A 82 -2.75 11.05 12.01
N GLU A 83 -3.34 11.90 11.18
CA GLU A 83 -4.71 11.70 10.66
C GLU A 83 -4.78 10.61 9.61
N ARG A 84 -3.79 10.51 8.71
CA ARG A 84 -3.71 9.38 7.77
C ARG A 84 -3.53 8.05 8.51
N CYS A 85 -2.66 8.00 9.52
CA CYS A 85 -2.51 6.84 10.39
C CYS A 85 -3.85 6.49 11.09
N LYS A 86 -4.54 7.48 11.64
CA LYS A 86 -5.86 7.30 12.25
C LYS A 86 -6.89 6.74 11.25
N THR A 87 -6.91 7.25 10.03
CA THR A 87 -7.80 6.76 8.97
C THR A 87 -7.51 5.29 8.63
N VAL A 88 -6.23 4.93 8.42
CA VAL A 88 -5.83 3.55 8.14
C VAL A 88 -6.18 2.61 9.30
N LYS A 89 -5.90 3.01 10.54
CA LYS A 89 -6.30 2.24 11.73
C LYS A 89 -7.81 2.07 11.81
N LYS A 90 -8.58 3.09 11.44
CA LYS A 90 -10.04 3.01 11.43
C LYS A 90 -10.57 2.05 10.38
N MET A 91 -9.88 1.86 9.24
CA MET A 91 -10.28 0.87 8.23
C MET A 91 -10.33 -0.55 8.78
N ILE A 92 -9.34 -0.94 9.59
CA ILE A 92 -9.24 -2.29 10.18
C ILE A 92 -9.97 -2.44 11.53
N ASP A 93 -10.62 -1.40 12.03
CA ASP A 93 -11.47 -1.49 13.21
C ASP A 93 -12.69 -2.39 12.90
N PRO A 94 -12.92 -3.48 13.68
CA PRO A 94 -14.07 -4.35 13.45
C PRO A 94 -15.42 -3.63 13.44
N MET A 95 -15.52 -2.50 14.16
CA MET A 95 -16.73 -1.67 14.27
C MET A 95 -16.85 -0.63 13.15
N ALA A 96 -15.86 -0.52 12.26
CA ALA A 96 -15.91 0.42 11.16
C ALA A 96 -17.03 0.06 10.17
N LYS A 97 -17.67 1.09 9.68
CA LYS A 97 -18.77 1.04 8.70
C LYS A 97 -18.62 2.17 7.68
N PRO A 98 -19.36 2.17 6.55
CA PRO A 98 -19.22 3.21 5.53
C PRO A 98 -19.30 4.64 6.07
N SER A 99 -20.19 4.90 7.05
CA SER A 99 -20.34 6.22 7.67
C SER A 99 -19.19 6.61 8.63
N SER A 100 -18.23 5.72 8.87
CA SER A 100 -17.02 6.04 9.65
C SER A 100 -16.03 6.90 8.87
N PHE A 101 -16.28 7.14 7.57
CA PHE A 101 -15.37 7.84 6.68
C PHE A 101 -16.07 8.94 5.88
N ARG A 102 -15.34 10.03 5.62
CA ARG A 102 -15.64 11.03 4.61
C ARG A 102 -15.05 10.61 3.26
N ARG A 103 -15.66 11.06 2.18
CA ARG A 103 -15.24 10.83 0.78
C ARG A 103 -15.42 12.14 0.00
N PRO A 104 -14.41 12.58 -0.80
CA PRO A 104 -13.05 12.05 -0.90
C PRO A 104 -12.24 12.35 0.36
N GLY A 105 -10.99 11.84 0.41
CA GLY A 105 -10.04 12.07 1.50
C GLY A 105 -8.58 11.92 1.04
N HIS A 106 -7.68 11.70 1.99
CA HIS A 106 -6.23 11.71 1.79
C HIS A 106 -5.59 10.32 1.96
N VAL A 107 -6.37 9.28 2.22
CA VAL A 107 -5.97 7.87 2.19
C VAL A 107 -6.55 7.24 0.94
N PHE A 108 -5.73 6.49 0.19
CA PHE A 108 -6.04 5.93 -1.13
C PHE A 108 -6.09 4.40 -1.05
N PRO A 109 -7.25 3.79 -0.75
CA PRO A 109 -7.34 2.34 -0.73
C PRO A 109 -7.23 1.76 -2.14
N LEU A 110 -6.53 0.62 -2.26
CA LEU A 110 -6.37 -0.13 -3.50
C LEU A 110 -6.96 -1.52 -3.34
N ARG A 111 -7.64 -1.99 -4.39
CA ARG A 111 -8.17 -3.35 -4.45
C ARG A 111 -7.17 -4.28 -5.14
N PRO A 112 -6.59 -5.26 -4.44
CA PRO A 112 -5.74 -6.26 -5.06
C PRO A 112 -6.56 -7.20 -5.96
N VAL A 113 -5.94 -7.72 -6.99
CA VAL A 113 -6.53 -8.76 -7.83
C VAL A 113 -6.59 -10.07 -7.03
N GLU A 114 -7.70 -10.80 -7.17
CA GLU A 114 -7.84 -12.13 -6.58
C GLU A 114 -6.73 -13.07 -7.07
N GLY A 115 -6.10 -13.81 -6.14
CA GLY A 115 -4.92 -14.63 -6.43
C GLY A 115 -3.58 -13.90 -6.21
N GLY A 116 -3.61 -12.60 -5.90
CA GLY A 116 -2.45 -11.82 -5.49
C GLY A 116 -1.35 -11.76 -6.55
N VAL A 117 -0.08 -11.80 -6.12
CA VAL A 117 1.09 -11.68 -7.03
C VAL A 117 1.19 -12.81 -8.07
N LEU A 118 0.51 -13.92 -7.87
CA LEU A 118 0.44 -15.00 -8.87
C LEU A 118 -0.44 -14.64 -10.07
N ARG A 119 -1.28 -13.62 -9.95
CA ARG A 119 -2.17 -13.13 -11.00
C ARG A 119 -1.74 -11.76 -11.55
N ARG A 120 -1.30 -10.85 -10.69
CA ARG A 120 -0.77 -9.53 -11.04
C ARG A 120 0.45 -9.24 -10.17
N ALA A 121 1.62 -9.15 -10.80
CA ALA A 121 2.91 -8.96 -10.11
C ALA A 121 3.13 -7.48 -9.71
N GLY A 122 2.19 -6.88 -8.97
CA GLY A 122 2.24 -5.48 -8.54
C GLY A 122 2.42 -5.32 -7.04
N HIS A 123 2.83 -4.10 -6.62
CA HIS A 123 3.00 -3.75 -5.20
C HIS A 123 1.70 -3.84 -4.40
N THR A 124 0.55 -3.57 -5.02
CA THR A 124 -0.79 -3.75 -4.42
C THR A 124 -0.98 -5.18 -3.92
N GLU A 125 -0.74 -6.15 -4.82
CA GLU A 125 -0.86 -7.58 -4.51
C GLU A 125 0.22 -8.04 -3.55
N ALA A 126 1.47 -7.58 -3.76
CA ALA A 126 2.58 -7.92 -2.88
C ALA A 126 2.32 -7.48 -1.42
N THR A 127 1.72 -6.32 -1.22
CA THR A 127 1.36 -5.83 0.12
C THR A 127 0.43 -6.80 0.83
N THR A 128 -0.69 -7.17 0.21
CA THR A 128 -1.67 -8.06 0.86
C THR A 128 -1.16 -9.49 1.01
N ASP A 129 -0.39 -9.99 0.05
CA ASP A 129 0.20 -11.32 0.12
C ASP A 129 1.24 -11.45 1.23
N LEU A 130 2.14 -10.48 1.37
CA LEU A 130 3.12 -10.45 2.45
C LEU A 130 2.44 -10.44 3.82
N LEU A 131 1.37 -9.66 3.97
CA LEU A 131 0.62 -9.60 5.22
C LEU A 131 -0.06 -10.93 5.53
N ARG A 132 -0.69 -11.59 4.55
CA ARG A 132 -1.28 -12.93 4.73
C ARG A 132 -0.21 -13.96 5.11
N LEU A 133 0.94 -13.97 4.44
CA LEU A 133 2.04 -14.88 4.76
C LEU A 133 2.62 -14.64 6.17
N ALA A 134 2.59 -13.39 6.63
CA ALA A 134 2.99 -13.03 7.99
C ALA A 134 1.91 -13.32 9.06
N GLY A 135 0.72 -13.81 8.68
CA GLY A 135 -0.40 -14.03 9.59
C GLY A 135 -1.06 -12.76 10.10
N LEU A 136 -0.91 -11.65 9.35
CA LEU A 136 -1.47 -10.35 9.67
C LEU A 136 -2.74 -10.08 8.85
N TYR A 137 -3.51 -9.10 9.31
CA TYR A 137 -4.68 -8.63 8.56
C TYR A 137 -4.25 -8.07 7.19
N PRO A 138 -4.87 -8.49 6.07
CA PRO A 138 -4.44 -8.12 4.71
C PRO A 138 -4.88 -6.69 4.35
N CYS A 139 -4.38 -5.74 5.12
CA CYS A 139 -4.49 -4.30 4.91
C CYS A 139 -3.16 -3.65 5.31
N GLY A 140 -2.55 -2.92 4.42
CA GLY A 140 -1.25 -2.29 4.66
C GLY A 140 -1.05 -1.04 3.85
N LEU A 141 0.15 -0.51 3.88
CA LEU A 141 0.57 0.63 3.07
C LEU A 141 1.59 0.17 2.03
N CYS A 142 1.54 0.78 0.87
CA CYS A 142 2.64 0.83 -0.09
C CYS A 142 2.87 2.27 -0.53
N CYS A 143 4.13 2.60 -0.79
CA CYS A 143 4.51 3.95 -1.25
C CYS A 143 5.81 3.87 -2.02
N GLU A 144 5.80 4.36 -3.24
CA GLU A 144 6.94 4.40 -4.15
C GLU A 144 8.06 5.29 -3.58
N ILE A 145 9.32 4.88 -3.83
CA ILE A 145 10.49 5.60 -3.33
C ILE A 145 11.12 6.40 -4.46
N MET A 146 11.26 7.71 -4.26
CA MET A 146 11.93 8.62 -5.17
C MET A 146 13.31 9.05 -4.65
N ASP A 147 14.25 9.25 -5.57
CA ASP A 147 15.51 9.95 -5.30
C ASP A 147 15.28 11.45 -4.97
N ASP A 148 16.30 12.12 -4.48
CA ASP A 148 16.20 13.54 -4.07
C ASP A 148 15.98 14.49 -5.25
N ASP A 149 16.33 14.05 -6.46
CA ASP A 149 16.10 14.79 -7.70
C ASP A 149 14.70 14.60 -8.31
N GLY A 150 13.86 13.73 -7.67
CA GLY A 150 12.48 13.47 -8.08
C GLY A 150 12.30 12.32 -9.09
N HIS A 151 13.39 11.67 -9.52
CA HIS A 151 13.28 10.44 -10.30
C HIS A 151 12.96 9.24 -9.40
N MET A 152 12.35 8.21 -9.98
CA MET A 152 12.09 6.97 -9.23
C MET A 152 13.41 6.29 -8.87
N MET A 153 13.54 5.93 -7.59
CA MET A 153 14.74 5.26 -7.08
C MET A 153 14.84 3.84 -7.65
N ARG A 154 15.99 3.50 -8.23
CA ARG A 154 16.22 2.19 -8.86
C ARG A 154 16.97 1.25 -7.92
N THR A 155 16.97 -0.05 -8.26
CA THR A 155 17.46 -1.15 -7.39
C THR A 155 18.81 -0.90 -6.73
N PRO A 156 19.86 -0.34 -7.38
CA PRO A 156 21.12 -0.06 -6.69
C PRO A 156 20.96 0.91 -5.51
N HIS A 157 20.26 2.03 -5.72
CA HIS A 157 19.99 3.02 -4.67
C HIS A 157 18.98 2.51 -3.64
N LEU A 158 17.98 1.70 -4.06
CA LEU A 158 17.03 1.08 -3.15
C LEU A 158 17.70 0.14 -2.13
N LYS A 159 18.76 -0.57 -2.54
CA LYS A 159 19.57 -1.39 -1.64
C LYS A 159 20.30 -0.55 -0.59
N GLU A 160 20.85 0.59 -1.01
CA GLU A 160 21.50 1.54 -0.10
C GLU A 160 20.47 2.20 0.84
N PHE A 161 19.33 2.60 0.31
CA PHE A 161 18.22 3.15 1.10
C PHE A 161 17.75 2.16 2.17
N ALA A 162 17.47 0.92 1.78
CA ALA A 162 17.06 -0.13 2.72
C ALA A 162 18.12 -0.36 3.81
N LYS A 163 19.39 -0.46 3.43
CA LYS A 163 20.50 -0.59 4.38
C LYS A 163 20.60 0.60 5.34
N LYS A 164 20.54 1.82 4.82
CA LYS A 164 20.60 3.07 5.59
C LYS A 164 19.50 3.14 6.65
N HIS A 165 18.31 2.67 6.33
CA HIS A 165 17.14 2.74 7.22
C HIS A 165 16.86 1.44 7.98
N GLY A 166 17.75 0.44 7.90
CA GLY A 166 17.59 -0.84 8.61
C GLY A 166 16.42 -1.68 8.14
N MET A 167 16.05 -1.58 6.84
CA MET A 167 14.95 -2.32 6.24
C MET A 167 15.44 -3.52 5.43
N HIS A 168 14.60 -4.54 5.36
CA HIS A 168 14.79 -5.62 4.40
C HIS A 168 14.39 -5.17 3.00
N ILE A 169 14.97 -5.80 1.98
CA ILE A 169 14.59 -5.62 0.58
C ILE A 169 14.35 -6.99 -0.05
N ILE A 170 13.24 -7.13 -0.74
CA ILE A 170 12.84 -8.35 -1.48
C ILE A 170 12.31 -7.94 -2.85
N SER A 171 12.27 -8.90 -3.79
CA SER A 171 11.60 -8.72 -5.08
C SER A 171 10.22 -9.38 -5.11
N ILE A 172 9.33 -8.87 -5.96
CA ILE A 172 8.04 -9.53 -6.24
C ILE A 172 8.27 -10.90 -6.89
N GLU A 173 9.34 -11.05 -7.70
CA GLU A 173 9.73 -12.33 -8.28
C GLU A 173 10.03 -13.39 -7.20
N ASP A 174 10.81 -13.04 -6.18
CA ASP A 174 11.09 -13.93 -5.05
C ASP A 174 9.82 -14.29 -4.28
N LEU A 175 8.91 -13.34 -4.11
CA LEU A 175 7.61 -13.57 -3.48
C LEU A 175 6.75 -14.54 -4.29
N ILE A 176 6.72 -14.39 -5.62
CA ILE A 176 6.04 -15.32 -6.54
C ILE A 176 6.65 -16.73 -6.44
N ALA A 177 7.97 -16.81 -6.45
CA ALA A 177 8.67 -18.09 -6.33
C ALA A 177 8.39 -18.77 -4.97
N TYR A 178 8.35 -17.98 -3.89
CA TYR A 178 8.00 -18.46 -2.57
C TYR A 178 6.57 -19.02 -2.53
N ARG A 179 5.58 -18.26 -3.00
CA ARG A 179 4.18 -18.71 -3.02
C ARG A 179 3.97 -19.96 -3.85
N LYS A 180 4.55 -20.05 -5.07
CA LYS A 180 4.49 -21.26 -5.90
C LYS A 180 5.06 -22.52 -5.25
N ARG A 181 5.97 -22.37 -4.30
CA ARG A 181 6.59 -23.49 -3.59
C ARG A 181 5.81 -23.91 -2.34
N THR A 182 5.04 -23.00 -1.74
CA THR A 182 4.38 -23.20 -0.44
C THR A 182 2.87 -23.41 -0.53
N GLU A 183 2.27 -23.10 -1.67
CA GLU A 183 0.85 -23.33 -2.00
C GLU A 183 0.70 -24.45 -3.03
#